data_e8ef47f042ea80585880d8d8ec879aed
#
_entry.id   e8ef47f042ea80585880d8d8ec879aed
#
_cell.length_a   1.000
_cell.length_b   1.000
_cell.length_c   1.000
_cell.angle_alpha   90.00
_cell.angle_beta   90.00
_cell.angle_gamma   90.00
#
_symmetry.space_group_name_H-M   'P 1'
#
loop_
_entity.id
_entity.type
_entity.pdbx_description
1 polymer ?
#
loop_
_entity_poly.entity_id
_entity_poly.type
_entity_poly.pdbx_seq_one_letter_code
_entity_poly.pdbx_strand_id
1 'polypeptide(L)'
;MTEKQNLFNIKIFDNGEVFVESRVNNAILTKTTTLQYFLSTFGQSFSSIETPIIPVNCRKIIKSSNSELYIFEYAAHSRTIHYNDEYYENVNCPRSLFVIKIVNSGAGKIVAKTDIFILDSLTPFNVNMDLYRWCFNNYYYSEGGRSYICWGSTDDNFTRILNGETSGYGAFFNLYMSSHFNDHLQPDITLPQHLRISGYSMKNFICYMQNEKVFSVSNTFKVNDTIASIVTRFKEGNY
;
A
#
# COMPACT_ATOMS: atom_id res chain seq x y z
N MET A 1 16.72 9.68 -38.68
CA MET A 1 15.99 10.72 -37.91
C MET A 1 16.71 10.86 -36.57
N THR A 2 17.48 11.94 -36.41
CA THR A 2 18.22 12.22 -35.17
C THR A 2 17.25 12.75 -34.12
N GLU A 3 17.08 12.02 -33.03
CA GLU A 3 16.32 12.47 -31.85
C GLU A 3 16.91 13.80 -31.34
N LYS A 4 16.07 14.81 -31.27
CA LYS A 4 16.41 16.09 -30.63
C LYS A 4 16.45 15.83 -29.12
N GLN A 5 17.64 15.63 -28.58
CA GLN A 5 17.84 15.66 -27.11
C GLN A 5 17.76 17.13 -26.65
N ASN A 6 16.62 17.52 -26.08
CA ASN A 6 16.52 18.74 -25.30
C ASN A 6 17.11 18.44 -23.91
N LEU A 7 18.35 18.85 -23.69
CA LEU A 7 18.97 18.75 -22.38
C LEU A 7 18.63 20.02 -21.57
N PHE A 8 17.88 19.84 -20.51
CA PHE A 8 17.69 20.85 -19.46
C PHE A 8 18.64 20.56 -18.30
N ASN A 9 19.36 21.59 -17.86
CA ASN A 9 20.16 21.51 -16.64
C ASN A 9 19.65 22.58 -15.67
N ILE A 10 19.20 22.15 -14.49
CA ILE A 10 18.67 23.05 -13.45
C ILE A 10 19.55 22.90 -12.22
N LYS A 11 20.08 24.00 -11.74
CA LYS A 11 20.84 24.09 -10.49
C LYS A 11 20.08 24.99 -9.52
N ILE A 12 19.88 24.52 -8.31
CA ILE A 12 19.28 25.28 -7.21
C ILE A 12 20.39 25.52 -6.19
N PHE A 13 20.58 26.78 -5.81
CA PHE A 13 21.60 27.21 -4.86
C PHE A 13 20.97 27.45 -3.48
N ASP A 14 21.76 27.33 -2.44
CA ASP A 14 21.31 27.50 -1.04
C ASP A 14 20.77 28.89 -0.73
N ASN A 15 21.13 29.91 -1.52
CA ASN A 15 20.58 31.26 -1.41
C ASN A 15 19.19 31.43 -2.07
N GLY A 16 18.59 30.36 -2.60
CA GLY A 16 17.30 30.37 -3.29
C GLY A 16 17.35 30.82 -4.75
N GLU A 17 18.55 30.97 -5.33
CA GLU A 17 18.70 31.17 -6.77
C GLU A 17 18.54 29.87 -7.54
N VAL A 18 17.93 29.94 -8.72
CA VAL A 18 17.77 28.83 -9.66
C VAL A 18 18.40 29.22 -10.99
N PHE A 19 19.37 28.42 -11.43
CA PHE A 19 19.99 28.54 -12.73
C PHE A 19 19.43 27.47 -13.67
N VAL A 20 18.87 27.91 -14.80
CA VAL A 20 18.33 27.01 -15.83
C VAL A 20 19.15 27.17 -17.09
N GLU A 21 19.67 26.05 -17.58
CA GLU A 21 20.36 25.98 -18.86
C GLU A 21 19.57 25.06 -19.80
N SER A 22 19.30 25.49 -21.01
CA SER A 22 18.68 24.66 -22.02
C SER A 22 19.47 24.75 -23.33
N ARG A 23 19.57 23.63 -24.06
CA ARG A 23 20.15 23.58 -25.39
C ARG A 23 19.05 23.48 -26.44
N VAL A 24 18.95 24.49 -27.27
CA VAL A 24 18.01 24.53 -28.39
C VAL A 24 18.79 24.85 -29.66
N ASN A 25 18.79 23.96 -30.62
CA ASN A 25 19.43 24.15 -31.94
C ASN A 25 20.92 24.59 -31.87
N ASN A 26 21.72 23.94 -31.04
CA ASN A 26 23.14 24.30 -30.74
C ASN A 26 23.39 25.62 -30.00
N ALA A 27 22.37 26.36 -29.67
CA ALA A 27 22.45 27.52 -28.79
C ALA A 27 22.24 27.11 -27.32
N ILE A 28 23.06 27.62 -26.43
CA ILE A 28 22.89 27.45 -24.97
C ILE A 28 22.12 28.69 -24.50
N LEU A 29 20.95 28.48 -23.95
CA LEU A 29 20.15 29.50 -23.30
C LEU A 29 20.28 29.33 -21.78
N THR A 30 20.69 30.38 -21.12
CA THR A 30 20.84 30.42 -19.64
C THR A 30 19.89 31.44 -19.04
N LYS A 31 19.27 31.11 -17.93
CA LYS A 31 18.41 32.01 -17.14
C LYS A 31 18.66 31.82 -15.66
N THR A 32 18.88 32.90 -14.95
CA THR A 32 18.90 32.91 -13.49
C THR A 32 17.59 33.50 -12.98
N THR A 33 17.01 32.89 -11.97
CA THR A 33 15.73 33.32 -11.37
C THR A 33 15.68 32.93 -9.89
N THR A 34 14.67 33.37 -9.15
CA THR A 34 14.45 32.89 -7.79
C THR A 34 13.69 31.58 -7.79
N LEU A 35 13.86 30.76 -6.76
CA LEU A 35 13.14 29.49 -6.59
C LEU A 35 11.62 29.71 -6.59
N GLN A 36 11.18 30.78 -5.93
CA GLN A 36 9.76 31.14 -5.88
C GLN A 36 9.19 31.46 -7.27
N TYR A 37 9.90 32.26 -8.08
CA TYR A 37 9.47 32.57 -9.44
C TYR A 37 9.54 31.35 -10.36
N PHE A 38 10.59 30.53 -10.22
CA PHE A 38 10.73 29.27 -10.96
C PHE A 38 9.54 28.34 -10.69
N LEU A 39 9.21 28.11 -9.41
CA LEU A 39 8.09 27.27 -9.02
C LEU A 39 6.74 27.86 -9.48
N SER A 40 6.55 29.18 -9.42
CA SER A 40 5.33 29.82 -9.90
C SER A 40 5.16 29.72 -11.41
N THR A 41 6.26 29.82 -12.18
CA THR A 41 6.24 29.68 -13.64
C THR A 41 5.98 28.23 -14.05
N PHE A 42 6.56 27.28 -13.34
CA PHE A 42 6.24 25.85 -13.52
C PHE A 42 4.79 25.56 -13.18
N GLY A 43 4.28 26.10 -12.08
CA GLY A 43 2.87 25.97 -11.69
C GLY A 43 1.88 26.53 -12.70
N GLN A 44 2.26 27.59 -13.41
CA GLN A 44 1.42 28.17 -14.48
C GLN A 44 1.48 27.38 -15.80
N SER A 45 2.57 26.66 -16.05
CA SER A 45 2.72 25.80 -17.25
C SER A 45 2.01 24.45 -17.11
N PHE A 46 1.69 24.03 -15.91
CA PHE A 46 0.83 22.89 -15.65
C PHE A 46 -0.59 23.41 -15.43
N SER A 47 -1.43 23.35 -16.47
CA SER A 47 -2.88 23.50 -16.33
C SER A 47 -3.34 22.69 -15.12
N SER A 48 -3.79 23.39 -14.06
CA SER A 48 -4.35 22.86 -12.81
C SER A 48 -3.93 21.40 -12.50
N ILE A 49 -2.84 21.23 -11.76
CA ILE A 49 -2.60 19.95 -11.11
C ILE A 49 -3.66 19.87 -10.00
N GLU A 50 -4.77 19.24 -10.31
CA GLU A 50 -5.66 18.75 -9.27
C GLU A 50 -4.84 17.83 -8.40
N THR A 51 -4.60 18.21 -7.15
CA THR A 51 -4.04 17.27 -6.18
C THR A 51 -5.03 16.12 -6.08
N PRO A 52 -4.65 14.89 -6.42
CA PRO A 52 -5.58 13.77 -6.33
C PRO A 52 -6.08 13.71 -4.90
N ILE A 53 -7.38 13.50 -4.72
CA ILE A 53 -7.96 13.25 -3.39
C ILE A 53 -7.18 12.09 -2.81
N ILE A 54 -6.43 12.35 -1.74
CA ILE A 54 -5.69 11.30 -1.04
C ILE A 54 -6.74 10.42 -0.35
N PRO A 55 -6.82 9.13 -0.69
CA PRO A 55 -7.78 8.24 -0.07
C PRO A 55 -7.62 8.22 1.46
N VAL A 56 -8.72 8.08 2.17
CA VAL A 56 -8.70 7.94 3.64
C VAL A 56 -7.74 6.80 4.03
N ASN A 57 -6.99 7.01 5.08
CA ASN A 57 -5.95 6.07 5.57
C ASN A 57 -4.73 5.88 4.65
N CYS A 58 -4.66 6.54 3.51
CA CYS A 58 -3.49 6.48 2.64
C CYS A 58 -2.32 7.24 3.27
N ARG A 59 -1.20 6.55 3.50
CA ARG A 59 0.03 7.11 4.06
C ARG A 59 1.03 7.48 2.98
N LYS A 60 1.01 6.79 1.84
CA LYS A 60 1.95 7.05 0.76
C LYS A 60 1.39 6.59 -0.58
N ILE A 61 1.67 7.37 -1.61
CA ILE A 61 1.42 7.03 -3.02
C ILE A 61 2.75 7.20 -3.76
N ILE A 62 3.16 6.19 -4.50
CA ILE A 62 4.32 6.25 -5.38
C ILE A 62 3.85 5.93 -6.78
N LYS A 63 4.18 6.78 -7.74
CA LYS A 63 3.83 6.60 -9.16
C LYS A 63 5.07 6.33 -9.98
N SER A 64 4.93 5.41 -10.92
CA SER A 64 5.88 5.10 -11.98
C SER A 64 5.17 5.33 -13.32
N SER A 65 5.85 5.13 -14.44
CA SER A 65 5.29 5.36 -15.79
C SER A 65 4.02 4.55 -16.06
N ASN A 66 3.93 3.32 -15.56
CA ASN A 66 2.82 2.40 -15.82
C ASN A 66 2.24 1.73 -14.58
N SER A 67 2.69 2.11 -13.39
CA SER A 67 2.24 1.50 -12.14
C SER A 67 2.18 2.50 -10.99
N GLU A 68 1.33 2.20 -10.03
CA GLU A 68 1.13 2.99 -8.83
C GLU A 68 1.18 2.06 -7.61
N LEU A 69 1.88 2.48 -6.56
CA LEU A 69 1.90 1.80 -5.27
C LEU A 69 1.18 2.67 -4.24
N TYR A 70 0.20 2.09 -3.58
CA TYR A 70 -0.55 2.72 -2.50
C TYR A 70 -0.26 1.98 -1.21
N ILE A 71 -0.02 2.74 -0.14
CA ILE A 71 0.23 2.24 1.20
C ILE A 71 -0.80 2.84 2.14
N PHE A 72 -1.64 1.99 2.72
CA PHE A 72 -2.71 2.37 3.64
C PHE A 72 -2.39 1.85 5.03
N GLU A 73 -2.71 2.65 6.04
CA GLU A 73 -2.68 2.24 7.43
C GLU A 73 -4.09 2.24 8.00
N TYR A 74 -4.47 1.16 8.64
CA TYR A 74 -5.73 1.03 9.36
C TYR A 74 -5.44 0.88 10.85
N ALA A 75 -6.04 1.75 11.66
CA ALA A 75 -5.98 1.61 13.11
C ALA A 75 -6.60 0.28 13.56
N ALA A 76 -6.18 -0.22 14.72
CA ALA A 76 -6.87 -1.33 15.35
C ALA A 76 -8.36 -0.98 15.55
N HIS A 77 -9.24 -1.89 15.20
CA HIS A 77 -10.69 -1.67 15.25
C HIS A 77 -11.43 -2.99 15.47
N SER A 78 -12.64 -2.90 15.97
CA SER A 78 -13.52 -4.05 16.10
C SER A 78 -14.48 -4.13 14.91
N ARG A 79 -14.75 -5.34 14.43
CA ARG A 79 -15.68 -5.59 13.33
C ARG A 79 -16.30 -6.99 13.38
N THR A 80 -17.34 -7.20 12.58
CA THR A 80 -17.88 -8.54 12.35
C THR A 80 -17.02 -9.26 11.30
N ILE A 81 -16.65 -10.50 11.60
CA ILE A 81 -15.95 -11.43 10.70
C ILE A 81 -16.91 -12.53 10.29
N HIS A 82 -16.98 -12.83 9.00
CA HIS A 82 -17.72 -13.95 8.46
C HIS A 82 -16.78 -15.13 8.18
N TYR A 83 -16.98 -16.24 8.87
CA TYR A 83 -16.14 -17.42 8.72
C TYR A 83 -17.00 -18.70 8.70
N ASN A 84 -16.86 -19.50 7.63
CA ASN A 84 -17.58 -20.77 7.44
C ASN A 84 -19.09 -20.66 7.77
N ASP A 85 -19.80 -19.73 7.14
CA ASP A 85 -21.23 -19.48 7.31
C ASP A 85 -21.68 -18.96 8.70
N GLU A 86 -20.75 -18.70 9.60
CA GLU A 86 -21.01 -18.09 10.91
C GLU A 86 -20.50 -16.63 10.96
N TYR A 87 -21.23 -15.77 11.68
CA TYR A 87 -20.83 -14.39 11.92
C TYR A 87 -20.30 -14.24 13.34
N TYR A 88 -19.11 -13.68 13.46
CA TYR A 88 -18.45 -13.40 14.73
C TYR A 88 -18.39 -11.88 14.91
N GLU A 89 -19.20 -11.37 15.82
CA GLU A 89 -19.23 -9.94 16.11
C GLU A 89 -18.09 -9.53 17.05
N ASN A 90 -17.75 -8.23 17.02
CA ASN A 90 -16.76 -7.63 17.92
C ASN A 90 -15.37 -8.28 17.89
N VAL A 91 -14.96 -8.77 16.73
CA VAL A 91 -13.60 -9.30 16.55
C VAL A 91 -12.62 -8.14 16.45
N ASN A 92 -11.66 -8.08 17.37
CA ASN A 92 -10.65 -7.03 17.39
C ASN A 92 -9.57 -7.28 16.34
N CYS A 93 -9.58 -6.49 15.29
CA CYS A 93 -8.59 -6.54 14.21
C CYS A 93 -7.36 -5.71 14.59
N PRO A 94 -6.15 -6.23 14.35
CA PRO A 94 -4.93 -5.50 14.66
C PRO A 94 -4.77 -4.25 13.79
N ARG A 95 -3.96 -3.30 14.28
CA ARG A 95 -3.46 -2.20 13.44
C ARG A 95 -2.72 -2.79 12.24
N SER A 96 -3.07 -2.37 11.05
CA SER A 96 -2.62 -3.03 9.83
C SER A 96 -2.11 -2.06 8.77
N LEU A 97 -1.19 -2.58 7.97
CA LEU A 97 -0.70 -1.96 6.74
C LEU A 97 -1.23 -2.76 5.55
N PHE A 98 -1.87 -2.08 4.62
CA PHE A 98 -2.30 -2.65 3.36
C PHE A 98 -1.53 -1.98 2.22
N VAL A 99 -0.83 -2.78 1.43
CA VAL A 99 -0.03 -2.31 0.31
C VAL A 99 -0.61 -2.89 -0.98
N ILE A 100 -0.90 -2.03 -1.94
CA ILE A 100 -1.46 -2.45 -3.22
C ILE A 100 -0.71 -1.82 -4.39
N LYS A 101 -0.29 -2.65 -5.34
CA LYS A 101 0.29 -2.24 -6.61
C LYS A 101 -0.76 -2.34 -7.71
N ILE A 102 -1.05 -1.23 -8.35
CA ILE A 102 -1.91 -1.12 -9.51
C ILE A 102 -1.02 -0.92 -10.74
N VAL A 103 -1.31 -1.64 -11.80
CA VAL A 103 -0.60 -1.51 -13.09
C VAL A 103 -1.59 -1.13 -14.17
N ASN A 104 -1.22 -0.16 -15.01
CA ASN A 104 -1.96 0.17 -16.20
C ASN A 104 -1.59 -0.84 -17.30
N SER A 105 -2.54 -1.62 -17.75
CA SER A 105 -2.42 -2.52 -18.89
C SER A 105 -3.16 -1.94 -20.09
N GLY A 106 -2.92 -2.49 -21.30
CA GLY A 106 -3.69 -2.08 -22.50
C GLY A 106 -5.20 -2.30 -22.37
N ALA A 107 -5.64 -3.15 -21.45
CA ALA A 107 -7.05 -3.43 -21.15
C ALA A 107 -7.61 -2.62 -19.95
N GLY A 108 -6.82 -1.73 -19.36
CA GLY A 108 -7.21 -0.94 -18.17
C GLY A 108 -6.31 -1.19 -16.97
N LYS A 109 -6.80 -0.82 -15.78
CA LYS A 109 -6.07 -1.01 -14.54
C LYS A 109 -6.24 -2.41 -13.98
N ILE A 110 -5.17 -2.99 -13.47
CA ILE A 110 -5.18 -4.29 -12.80
C ILE A 110 -4.45 -4.22 -11.46
N VAL A 111 -4.90 -5.01 -10.50
CA VAL A 111 -4.17 -5.24 -9.25
C VAL A 111 -3.06 -6.25 -9.52
N ALA A 112 -1.83 -5.79 -9.49
CA ALA A 112 -0.66 -6.63 -9.77
C ALA A 112 -0.14 -7.35 -8.51
N LYS A 113 -0.27 -6.71 -7.34
CA LYS A 113 0.18 -7.26 -6.07
C LYS A 113 -0.55 -6.62 -4.91
N THR A 114 -0.77 -7.41 -3.86
CA THR A 114 -1.29 -6.95 -2.58
C THR A 114 -0.51 -7.59 -1.44
N ASP A 115 -0.11 -6.79 -0.46
CA ASP A 115 0.47 -7.28 0.78
C ASP A 115 -0.29 -6.69 1.98
N ILE A 116 -0.47 -7.51 3.01
CA ILE A 116 -1.08 -7.11 4.27
C ILE A 116 -0.12 -7.46 5.41
N PHE A 117 0.09 -6.52 6.31
CA PHE A 117 0.94 -6.70 7.48
C PHE A 117 0.25 -6.20 8.74
N ILE A 118 0.64 -6.74 9.87
CA ILE A 118 0.31 -6.18 11.18
C ILE A 118 1.39 -5.17 11.56
N LEU A 119 0.95 -4.06 12.15
CA LEU A 119 1.80 -3.05 12.75
C LEU A 119 1.71 -3.12 14.27
N ASP A 120 2.82 -2.88 14.94
CA ASP A 120 2.79 -2.68 16.39
C ASP A 120 1.93 -1.45 16.73
N SER A 121 0.95 -1.65 17.59
CA SER A 121 0.01 -0.60 18.00
C SER A 121 0.65 0.51 18.84
N LEU A 122 1.79 0.23 19.47
CA LEU A 122 2.50 1.15 20.36
C LEU A 122 3.56 1.98 19.63
N THR A 123 3.98 1.54 18.44
CA THR A 123 5.04 2.22 17.66
C THR A 123 4.43 3.28 16.73
N PRO A 124 4.88 4.55 16.77
CA PRO A 124 4.47 5.56 15.80
C PRO A 124 4.76 5.12 14.37
N PHE A 125 3.85 5.47 13.43
CA PHE A 125 4.05 5.14 12.02
C PHE A 125 5.33 5.80 11.48
N ASN A 126 6.23 4.97 10.95
CA ASN A 126 7.41 5.41 10.21
C ASN A 126 7.81 4.37 9.14
N VAL A 127 8.62 4.79 8.17
CA VAL A 127 8.96 3.93 7.02
C VAL A 127 9.92 2.78 7.34
N ASN A 128 10.59 2.82 8.47
CA ASN A 128 11.54 1.79 8.92
C ASN A 128 10.97 0.90 10.02
N MET A 129 9.68 1.06 10.35
CA MET A 129 9.04 0.24 11.37
C MET A 129 9.01 -1.23 10.96
N ASP A 130 9.01 -2.10 11.96
CA ASP A 130 8.88 -3.54 11.76
C ASP A 130 7.49 -3.89 11.24
N LEU A 131 7.44 -4.82 10.30
CA LEU A 131 6.23 -5.38 9.78
C LEU A 131 6.08 -6.83 10.26
N TYR A 132 4.83 -7.24 10.52
CA TYR A 132 4.52 -8.56 11.04
C TYR A 132 3.50 -9.26 10.14
N ARG A 133 3.55 -10.61 10.09
CA ARG A 133 2.66 -11.42 9.26
C ARG A 133 1.20 -11.20 9.64
N TRP A 134 0.37 -11.13 8.61
CA TRP A 134 -1.07 -11.02 8.74
C TRP A 134 -1.67 -12.31 9.32
N CYS A 135 -2.73 -12.18 10.10
CA CYS A 135 -3.24 -13.26 10.94
C CYS A 135 -4.59 -13.86 10.48
N PHE A 136 -5.27 -13.26 9.52
CA PHE A 136 -6.53 -13.80 9.00
C PHE A 136 -6.32 -14.62 7.74
N ASN A 137 -7.17 -15.61 7.51
CA ASN A 137 -7.19 -16.47 6.33
C ASN A 137 -7.44 -15.67 5.03
N ASN A 138 -7.52 -16.37 3.90
CA ASN A 138 -7.67 -15.81 2.56
C ASN A 138 -6.52 -14.89 2.12
N TYR A 139 -5.41 -14.92 2.83
CA TYR A 139 -4.16 -14.25 2.46
C TYR A 139 -2.98 -15.20 2.62
N TYR A 140 -2.17 -15.28 1.59
CA TYR A 140 -0.92 -16.03 1.59
C TYR A 140 0.26 -15.07 1.46
N TYR A 141 1.17 -15.12 2.44
CA TYR A 141 2.43 -14.39 2.40
C TYR A 141 3.56 -15.32 1.99
N SER A 142 4.34 -14.90 0.99
CA SER A 142 5.56 -15.58 0.59
C SER A 142 6.74 -14.61 0.66
N GLU A 143 7.71 -14.91 1.50
CA GLU A 143 8.96 -14.13 1.58
C GLU A 143 9.74 -14.28 0.28
N GLY A 144 9.99 -13.16 -0.40
CA GLY A 144 10.63 -13.15 -1.73
C GLY A 144 9.78 -13.71 -2.88
N GLY A 145 8.55 -14.14 -2.60
CA GLY A 145 7.60 -14.67 -3.57
C GLY A 145 6.42 -13.74 -3.86
N ARG A 146 5.36 -14.31 -4.44
CA ARG A 146 4.10 -13.59 -4.69
C ARG A 146 3.17 -13.81 -3.51
N SER A 147 2.97 -12.79 -2.69
CA SER A 147 1.84 -12.76 -1.77
C SER A 147 0.56 -12.52 -2.56
N TYR A 148 -0.53 -13.12 -2.14
CA TYR A 148 -1.81 -12.93 -2.81
C TYR A 148 -2.99 -13.03 -1.83
N ILE A 149 -4.06 -12.36 -2.20
CA ILE A 149 -5.35 -12.41 -1.52
C ILE A 149 -6.29 -13.30 -2.34
N CYS A 150 -7.00 -14.19 -1.68
CA CYS A 150 -8.15 -14.85 -2.27
C CYS A 150 -9.36 -13.90 -2.15
N TRP A 151 -9.77 -13.31 -3.26
CA TRP A 151 -10.86 -12.32 -3.29
C TRP A 151 -12.25 -12.96 -3.31
N GLY A 152 -12.34 -14.28 -3.52
CA GLY A 152 -13.62 -14.98 -3.68
C GLY A 152 -14.42 -14.47 -4.89
N SER A 153 -15.74 -14.54 -4.80
CA SER A 153 -16.69 -14.08 -5.83
C SER A 153 -16.99 -12.57 -5.69
N THR A 154 -15.97 -11.71 -5.71
CA THR A 154 -16.13 -10.25 -5.49
C THR A 154 -15.94 -9.42 -6.76
N ASP A 155 -16.03 -10.04 -7.95
CA ASP A 155 -15.62 -9.46 -9.24
C ASP A 155 -16.25 -8.09 -9.56
N ASP A 156 -17.55 -7.92 -9.31
CA ASP A 156 -18.24 -6.65 -9.58
C ASP A 156 -17.72 -5.51 -8.69
N ASN A 157 -17.58 -5.77 -7.40
CA ASN A 157 -17.06 -4.79 -6.45
C ASN A 157 -15.60 -4.47 -6.73
N PHE A 158 -14.82 -5.48 -7.12
CA PHE A 158 -13.42 -5.32 -7.49
C PHE A 158 -13.28 -4.38 -8.70
N THR A 159 -14.06 -4.64 -9.75
CA THR A 159 -14.08 -3.81 -10.97
C THR A 159 -14.50 -2.37 -10.68
N ARG A 160 -15.52 -2.16 -9.85
CA ARG A 160 -15.97 -0.82 -9.44
C ARG A 160 -14.90 -0.04 -8.68
N ILE A 161 -14.14 -0.69 -7.79
CA ILE A 161 -13.01 -0.06 -7.10
C ILE A 161 -11.91 0.35 -8.10
N LEU A 162 -11.56 -0.54 -9.04
CA LEU A 162 -10.55 -0.25 -10.05
C LEU A 162 -10.94 0.91 -10.96
N ASN A 163 -12.21 1.02 -11.31
CA ASN A 163 -12.75 2.10 -12.15
C ASN A 163 -12.90 3.44 -11.41
N GLY A 164 -12.66 3.46 -10.08
CA GLY A 164 -12.80 4.67 -9.28
C GLY A 164 -14.25 5.03 -8.93
N GLU A 165 -15.18 4.09 -9.05
CA GLU A 165 -16.61 4.26 -8.74
C GLU A 165 -16.90 4.25 -7.23
N THR A 166 -15.92 3.92 -6.41
CA THR A 166 -16.03 3.85 -4.96
C THR A 166 -14.95 4.69 -4.28
N SER A 167 -14.85 4.61 -2.96
CA SER A 167 -13.93 5.40 -2.10
C SER A 167 -12.42 5.20 -2.35
N GLY A 168 -12.04 4.73 -3.53
CA GLY A 168 -10.66 4.52 -3.94
C GLY A 168 -10.07 3.18 -3.47
N TYR A 169 -8.78 2.99 -3.73
CA TYR A 169 -8.12 1.68 -3.55
C TYR A 169 -8.03 1.21 -2.09
N GLY A 170 -8.25 2.08 -1.11
CA GLY A 170 -8.43 1.67 0.29
C GLY A 170 -9.66 0.76 0.51
N ALA A 171 -10.66 0.83 -0.37
CA ALA A 171 -11.83 -0.04 -0.32
C ALA A 171 -11.49 -1.53 -0.53
N PHE A 172 -10.37 -1.85 -1.18
CA PHE A 172 -9.92 -3.24 -1.32
C PHE A 172 -9.67 -3.94 0.02
N PHE A 173 -9.09 -3.22 0.99
CA PHE A 173 -8.92 -3.80 2.32
C PHE A 173 -10.26 -4.12 2.98
N ASN A 174 -11.22 -3.21 2.87
CA ASN A 174 -12.56 -3.45 3.39
C ASN A 174 -13.28 -4.58 2.67
N LEU A 175 -13.11 -4.69 1.34
CA LEU A 175 -13.65 -5.79 0.55
C LEU A 175 -13.09 -7.13 1.02
N TYR A 176 -11.76 -7.23 1.21
CA TYR A 176 -11.11 -8.41 1.77
C TYR A 176 -11.65 -8.74 3.16
N MET A 177 -11.70 -7.76 4.07
CA MET A 177 -12.15 -7.97 5.44
C MET A 177 -13.65 -8.28 5.56
N SER A 178 -14.44 -8.01 4.53
CA SER A 178 -15.86 -8.35 4.46
C SER A 178 -16.13 -9.63 3.67
N SER A 179 -15.09 -10.26 3.12
CA SER A 179 -15.21 -11.53 2.43
C SER A 179 -15.48 -12.67 3.41
N HIS A 180 -16.00 -13.78 2.89
CA HIS A 180 -16.11 -15.02 3.64
C HIS A 180 -14.73 -15.62 3.86
N PHE A 181 -14.29 -15.67 5.10
CA PHE A 181 -13.08 -16.39 5.45
C PHE A 181 -13.35 -17.89 5.52
N ASN A 182 -12.40 -18.68 5.06
CA ASN A 182 -12.45 -20.13 5.09
C ASN A 182 -11.03 -20.68 5.27
N ASP A 183 -10.88 -22.00 5.31
CA ASP A 183 -9.61 -22.65 5.55
C ASP A 183 -8.75 -22.88 4.27
N HIS A 184 -9.13 -22.34 3.12
CA HIS A 184 -8.43 -22.55 1.85
C HIS A 184 -7.01 -21.98 1.85
N LEU A 185 -6.81 -20.81 2.43
CA LEU A 185 -5.50 -20.20 2.60
C LEU A 185 -5.30 -19.94 4.09
N GLN A 186 -4.74 -20.91 4.77
CA GLN A 186 -4.36 -20.73 6.16
C GLN A 186 -3.10 -19.85 6.22
N PRO A 187 -3.09 -18.82 7.06
CA PRO A 187 -1.86 -18.11 7.31
C PRO A 187 -0.86 -19.11 7.92
N ASP A 188 0.35 -19.10 7.42
CA ASP A 188 1.47 -19.85 8.01
C ASP A 188 1.92 -19.15 9.32
N ILE A 189 0.94 -19.01 10.23
CA ILE A 189 1.14 -18.43 11.55
C ILE A 189 1.27 -19.55 12.52
N THR A 190 2.48 -19.75 12.99
CA THR A 190 2.67 -20.43 14.25
C THR A 190 2.25 -19.47 15.35
N LEU A 191 0.97 -19.45 15.68
CA LEU A 191 0.55 -18.81 16.92
C LEU A 191 1.42 -19.30 18.07
N PRO A 192 1.78 -18.44 19.02
CA PRO A 192 2.51 -18.84 20.22
C PRO A 192 1.92 -20.09 20.84
N GLN A 193 2.76 -20.91 21.44
CA GLN A 193 2.40 -22.24 21.93
C GLN A 193 1.19 -22.23 22.91
N HIS A 194 0.98 -21.12 23.62
CA HIS A 194 -0.17 -20.95 24.52
C HIS A 194 -1.51 -20.71 23.79
N LEU A 195 -1.47 -20.33 22.51
CA LEU A 195 -2.67 -20.19 21.65
C LEU A 195 -2.92 -21.45 20.80
N ARG A 196 -2.00 -22.44 20.84
CA ARG A 196 -2.12 -23.73 20.17
C ARG A 196 -2.96 -24.74 20.97
N ILE A 197 -3.91 -24.28 21.74
CA ILE A 197 -4.79 -25.18 22.48
C ILE A 197 -5.53 -26.06 21.47
N SER A 198 -5.15 -27.33 21.37
CA SER A 198 -5.77 -28.37 20.55
C SER A 198 -5.78 -28.21 19.01
N GLY A 199 -4.73 -27.64 18.42
CA GLY A 199 -4.66 -27.41 16.98
C GLY A 199 -5.12 -26.00 16.61
N TYR A 200 -4.39 -25.38 15.66
CA TYR A 200 -4.82 -24.08 15.11
C TYR A 200 -6.12 -24.26 14.35
N SER A 201 -7.16 -23.56 14.73
CA SER A 201 -8.32 -23.30 13.88
C SER A 201 -8.57 -21.81 13.81
N MET A 202 -8.97 -21.33 12.66
CA MET A 202 -9.35 -19.92 12.50
C MET A 202 -10.48 -19.53 13.43
N LYS A 203 -11.41 -20.44 13.72
CA LYS A 203 -12.49 -20.25 14.69
C LYS A 203 -11.95 -19.91 16.08
N ASN A 204 -10.98 -20.70 16.57
CA ASN A 204 -10.36 -20.46 17.88
C ASN A 204 -9.62 -19.13 17.92
N PHE A 205 -8.95 -18.78 16.83
CA PHE A 205 -8.29 -17.48 16.71
C PHE A 205 -9.29 -16.32 16.73
N ILE A 206 -10.40 -16.41 15.99
CA ILE A 206 -11.45 -15.39 16.00
C ILE A 206 -12.04 -15.22 17.40
N CYS A 207 -12.36 -16.33 18.08
CA CYS A 207 -12.84 -16.29 19.48
C CYS A 207 -11.83 -15.68 20.43
N TYR A 208 -10.54 -15.95 20.25
CA TYR A 208 -9.47 -15.29 21.00
C TYR A 208 -9.50 -13.78 20.75
N MET A 209 -9.58 -13.34 19.49
CA MET A 209 -9.61 -11.92 19.13
C MET A 209 -10.88 -11.18 19.56
N GLN A 210 -11.97 -11.88 19.87
CA GLN A 210 -13.15 -11.27 20.50
C GLN A 210 -12.89 -10.88 21.96
N ASN A 211 -12.02 -11.60 22.64
CA ASN A 211 -11.73 -11.40 24.08
C ASN A 211 -10.53 -10.50 24.31
N GLU A 212 -9.57 -10.46 23.40
CA GLU A 212 -8.38 -9.63 23.50
C GLU A 212 -8.65 -8.19 23.06
N LYS A 213 -8.37 -7.23 23.94
CA LYS A 213 -8.55 -5.80 23.62
C LYS A 213 -7.50 -5.25 22.65
N VAL A 214 -6.29 -5.82 22.71
CA VAL A 214 -5.13 -5.37 21.91
C VAL A 214 -4.39 -6.60 21.40
N PHE A 215 -4.22 -6.67 20.09
CA PHE A 215 -3.39 -7.70 19.50
C PHE A 215 -1.91 -7.42 19.78
N SER A 216 -1.22 -8.36 20.41
CA SER A 216 0.22 -8.27 20.63
C SER A 216 0.97 -8.82 19.41
N VAL A 217 1.93 -8.05 18.89
CA VAL A 217 2.82 -8.48 17.79
C VAL A 217 3.70 -9.68 18.16
N SER A 218 3.85 -9.97 19.49
CA SER A 218 4.50 -11.20 19.94
C SER A 218 3.75 -12.47 19.56
N ASN A 219 2.50 -12.34 19.13
CA ASN A 219 1.65 -13.44 18.67
C ASN A 219 1.81 -13.75 17.17
N THR A 220 2.72 -13.07 16.47
CA THR A 220 2.96 -13.28 15.06
C THR A 220 4.45 -13.14 14.72
N PHE A 221 4.83 -13.47 13.49
CA PHE A 221 6.22 -13.40 13.06
C PHE A 221 6.53 -12.04 12.44
N LYS A 222 7.67 -11.50 12.84
CA LYS A 222 8.29 -10.38 12.13
C LYS A 222 8.70 -10.85 10.72
N VAL A 223 8.43 -10.02 9.72
CA VAL A 223 8.91 -10.23 8.36
C VAL A 223 10.22 -9.47 8.14
N ASN A 224 11.03 -9.89 7.17
CA ASN A 224 12.30 -9.24 6.84
C ASN A 224 12.11 -7.99 5.97
N ASP A 225 10.92 -7.40 5.99
CA ASP A 225 10.57 -6.21 5.22
C ASP A 225 10.27 -5.02 6.12
N THR A 226 10.48 -3.83 5.56
CA THR A 226 10.01 -2.55 6.06
C THR A 226 9.26 -1.82 4.95
N ILE A 227 8.51 -0.76 5.28
CA ILE A 227 7.88 0.08 4.27
C ILE A 227 8.94 0.67 3.33
N ALA A 228 10.11 1.06 3.87
CA ALA A 228 11.22 1.59 3.08
C ALA A 228 11.73 0.56 2.05
N SER A 229 11.91 -0.71 2.45
CA SER A 229 12.36 -1.77 1.53
C SER A 229 11.34 -2.06 0.43
N ILE A 230 10.06 -2.09 0.76
CA ILE A 230 8.95 -2.24 -0.20
C ILE A 230 8.98 -1.10 -1.23
N VAL A 231 9.10 0.14 -0.78
CA VAL A 231 9.18 1.33 -1.65
C VAL A 231 10.41 1.28 -2.56
N THR A 232 11.56 0.86 -2.03
CA THR A 232 12.80 0.71 -2.81
C THR A 232 12.61 -0.32 -3.93
N ARG A 233 12.12 -1.52 -3.59
CA ARG A 233 11.85 -2.56 -4.61
C ARG A 233 10.84 -2.11 -5.66
N PHE A 234 9.82 -1.35 -5.28
CA PHE A 234 8.86 -0.80 -6.26
C PHE A 234 9.54 0.15 -7.23
N LYS A 235 10.40 1.06 -6.76
CA LYS A 235 11.15 1.99 -7.61
C LYS A 235 12.13 1.30 -8.55
N GLU A 236 12.69 0.18 -8.12
CA GLU A 236 13.60 -0.67 -8.90
C GLU A 236 12.88 -1.64 -9.85
N GLY A 237 11.56 -1.67 -9.83
CA GLY A 237 10.75 -2.58 -10.65
C GLY A 237 10.66 -4.01 -10.11
N ASN A 238 11.17 -4.27 -8.89
CA ASN A 238 11.30 -5.60 -8.27
C ASN A 238 10.16 -5.92 -7.28
N TYR A 239 9.13 -5.09 -7.20
CA TYR A 239 7.99 -5.28 -6.30
C TYR A 239 6.74 -5.69 -7.05
#